data_c1e29a8006efd6466a089f75dedd441d
#
_entry.id   c1e29a8006efd6466a089f75dedd441d
#
_cell.length_a   1.000
_cell.length_b   1.000
_cell.length_c   1.000
_cell.angle_alpha   90.00
_cell.angle_beta   90.00
_cell.angle_gamma   90.00
#
_symmetry.space_group_name_H-M   'P 1'
#
loop_
_entity.id
_entity.type
_entity.pdbx_description
1 polymer ?
#
loop_
_entity_poly.entity_id
_entity_poly.type
_entity_poly.pdbx_seq_one_letter_code
_entity_poly.pdbx_strand_id
1 'polypeptide(L)'
;DLWRLDIPLVGNPLKNLNSYLLTGERSLLIDTGFRQQSCREAMERQLAETHVDRDRLDIFCTHLHSDHTGLAPELIRPGCRIYIGEIDSPGVKNASDPSCWKRLYGEYVRDGFTQAEMEALWGDNPAQTAAPPWREGLYTELQDGAALHYGGRMLRCVLTPGHTPGHLCLYDPARRRLFCGDHVLFH
;
A
#
# COMPACT_ATOMS: atom_id res chain seq x y z
N ASP A 1 18.45 -10.11 -4.20
CA ASP A 1 18.52 -8.92 -5.08
C ASP A 1 17.45 -7.90 -4.72
N LEU A 2 17.50 -6.70 -5.32
CA LEU A 2 16.51 -5.64 -5.22
C LEU A 2 16.08 -5.22 -6.62
N TRP A 3 14.79 -5.27 -6.88
CA TRP A 3 14.16 -4.84 -8.12
C TRP A 3 13.28 -3.62 -7.85
N ARG A 4 13.23 -2.68 -8.79
CA ARG A 4 12.21 -1.63 -8.84
C ARG A 4 11.19 -2.03 -9.91
N LEU A 5 9.94 -2.06 -9.52
CA LEU A 5 8.80 -2.33 -10.39
C LEU A 5 8.05 -1.03 -10.64
N ASP A 6 7.78 -0.74 -11.91
CA ASP A 6 7.11 0.49 -12.33
C ASP A 6 5.61 0.21 -12.54
N ILE A 7 4.77 0.71 -11.66
CA ILE A 7 3.33 0.43 -11.65
C ILE A 7 2.57 1.68 -12.11
N PRO A 8 1.87 1.64 -13.25
CA PRO A 8 1.18 2.80 -13.79
C PRO A 8 -0.03 3.19 -12.94
N LEU A 9 -0.12 4.45 -12.56
CA LEU A 9 -1.27 5.04 -11.85
C LEU A 9 -2.10 5.86 -12.85
N VAL A 10 -2.91 5.17 -13.64
CA VAL A 10 -3.72 5.80 -14.70
C VAL A 10 -4.73 6.78 -14.10
N GLY A 11 -4.74 8.03 -14.58
CA GLY A 11 -5.60 9.09 -14.08
C GLY A 11 -5.09 9.78 -12.80
N ASN A 12 -3.95 9.36 -12.25
CA ASN A 12 -3.32 9.98 -11.07
C ASN A 12 -2.21 10.95 -11.52
N PRO A 13 -2.08 12.15 -10.89
CA PRO A 13 -1.01 13.10 -11.17
C PRO A 13 0.41 12.54 -11.00
N LEU A 14 0.62 11.58 -10.11
CA LEU A 14 1.91 10.91 -9.89
C LEU A 14 2.32 9.99 -11.04
N LYS A 15 1.38 9.59 -11.92
CA LYS A 15 1.56 8.75 -13.11
C LYS A 15 2.00 7.31 -12.80
N ASN A 16 3.00 7.11 -11.96
CA ASN A 16 3.57 5.80 -11.63
C ASN A 16 3.88 5.71 -10.13
N LEU A 17 3.71 4.49 -9.58
CA LEU A 17 4.24 4.08 -8.30
C LEU A 17 5.54 3.30 -8.53
N ASN A 18 6.58 3.59 -7.76
CA ASN A 18 7.75 2.73 -7.64
C ASN A 18 7.48 1.69 -6.54
N SER A 19 7.13 0.48 -6.93
CA SER A 19 7.11 -0.67 -6.04
C SER A 19 8.51 -1.31 -6.00
N TYR A 20 8.86 -1.96 -4.90
CA TYR A 20 10.17 -2.61 -4.76
C TYR A 20 10.02 -4.08 -4.37
N LEU A 21 10.83 -4.94 -4.98
CA LEU A 21 10.87 -6.36 -4.64
C LEU A 21 12.26 -6.73 -4.13
N LEU A 22 12.30 -7.24 -2.91
CA LEU A 22 13.47 -7.86 -2.29
C LEU A 22 13.37 -9.36 -2.46
N THR A 23 14.25 -9.97 -3.26
CA THR A 23 14.25 -11.41 -3.49
C THR A 23 15.18 -12.15 -2.54
N GLY A 24 14.77 -13.35 -2.13
CA GLY A 24 15.50 -14.23 -1.23
C GLY A 24 14.76 -15.55 -1.05
N GLU A 25 15.10 -16.34 -0.03
CA GLU A 25 14.37 -17.56 0.32
C GLU A 25 12.89 -17.26 0.60
N ARG A 26 12.61 -16.19 1.34
CA ARG A 26 11.33 -15.46 1.33
C ARG A 26 11.58 -14.09 0.74
N SER A 27 10.66 -13.64 -0.07
CA SER A 27 10.73 -12.34 -0.76
C SER A 27 9.75 -11.35 -0.13
N LEU A 28 10.05 -10.06 -0.29
CA LEU A 28 9.19 -8.97 0.19
C LEU A 28 8.89 -7.99 -0.95
N LEU A 29 7.61 -7.81 -1.25
CA LEU A 29 7.12 -6.77 -2.14
C LEU A 29 6.73 -5.55 -1.29
N ILE A 30 7.22 -4.38 -1.64
CA ILE A 30 6.92 -3.11 -0.96
C ILE A 30 6.01 -2.30 -1.87
N ASP A 31 4.78 -2.06 -1.42
CA ASP A 31 3.67 -1.39 -2.11
C ASP A 31 3.22 -2.10 -3.40
N THR A 32 1.96 -1.87 -3.84
CA THR A 32 1.38 -2.76 -4.86
C THR A 32 0.67 -2.07 -6.01
N GLY A 33 0.19 -0.85 -5.86
CA GLY A 33 -0.63 -0.17 -6.86
C GLY A 33 -2.13 -0.23 -6.55
N PHE A 34 -2.91 0.55 -7.31
CA PHE A 34 -4.36 0.53 -7.25
C PHE A 34 -4.95 -0.82 -7.65
N ARG A 35 -6.11 -1.16 -7.10
CA ARG A 35 -6.92 -2.30 -7.54
C ARG A 35 -7.57 -2.00 -8.91
N GLN A 36 -6.73 -1.75 -9.90
CA GLN A 36 -7.09 -1.46 -11.29
C GLN A 36 -6.39 -2.43 -12.23
N GLN A 37 -6.97 -2.66 -13.40
CA GLN A 37 -6.45 -3.63 -14.37
C GLN A 37 -5.02 -3.27 -14.84
N SER A 38 -4.75 -2.00 -15.14
CA SER A 38 -3.42 -1.54 -15.57
C SER A 38 -2.32 -1.81 -14.54
N CYS A 39 -2.61 -1.55 -13.24
CA CYS A 39 -1.67 -1.86 -12.15
C CYS A 39 -1.46 -3.36 -12.01
N ARG A 40 -2.54 -4.15 -12.07
CA ARG A 40 -2.49 -5.61 -11.96
C ARG A 40 -1.65 -6.23 -13.08
N GLU A 41 -1.93 -5.87 -14.34
CA GLU A 41 -1.19 -6.38 -15.49
C GLU A 41 0.30 -6.03 -15.43
N ALA A 42 0.63 -4.80 -15.05
CA ALA A 42 2.01 -4.36 -14.88
C ALA A 42 2.73 -5.12 -13.75
N MET A 43 2.06 -5.29 -12.59
CA MET A 43 2.59 -6.02 -11.45
C MET A 43 2.84 -7.49 -11.79
N GLU A 44 1.84 -8.18 -12.35
CA GLU A 44 1.95 -9.60 -12.70
C GLU A 44 3.05 -9.86 -13.75
N ARG A 45 3.14 -9.03 -14.78
CA ARG A 45 4.20 -9.13 -15.79
C ARG A 45 5.59 -8.99 -15.16
N GLN A 46 5.80 -7.92 -14.36
CA GLN A 46 7.11 -7.65 -13.77
C GLN A 46 7.48 -8.67 -12.71
N LEU A 47 6.54 -9.16 -11.90
CA LEU A 47 6.81 -10.27 -10.97
C LEU A 47 7.20 -11.56 -11.71
N ALA A 48 6.58 -11.86 -12.86
CA ALA A 48 6.96 -13.01 -13.68
C ALA A 48 8.39 -12.87 -14.24
N GLU A 49 8.79 -11.68 -14.65
CA GLU A 49 10.15 -11.40 -15.15
C GLU A 49 11.24 -11.60 -14.06
N THR A 50 10.89 -11.42 -12.79
CA THR A 50 11.82 -11.63 -11.67
C THR A 50 11.95 -13.09 -11.26
N HIS A 51 11.10 -13.98 -11.76
CA HIS A 51 11.01 -15.41 -11.38
C HIS A 51 10.83 -15.62 -9.86
N VAL A 52 10.21 -14.65 -9.15
CA VAL A 52 9.99 -14.75 -7.72
C VAL A 52 9.01 -15.88 -7.37
N ASP A 53 9.33 -16.63 -6.32
CA ASP A 53 8.40 -17.63 -5.77
C ASP A 53 7.23 -16.93 -5.08
N ARG A 54 6.06 -16.97 -5.71
CA ARG A 54 4.82 -16.32 -5.22
C ARG A 54 4.29 -16.96 -3.94
N ASP A 55 4.60 -18.22 -3.66
CA ASP A 55 4.18 -18.91 -2.43
C ASP A 55 5.06 -18.55 -1.22
N ARG A 56 6.12 -17.77 -1.48
CA ARG A 56 7.04 -17.20 -0.47
C ARG A 56 7.21 -15.70 -0.60
N LEU A 57 6.18 -15.00 -1.10
CA LEU A 57 6.16 -13.56 -1.30
C LEU A 57 5.26 -12.89 -0.25
N ASP A 58 5.87 -12.25 0.72
CA ASP A 58 5.18 -11.36 1.65
C ASP A 58 5.08 -9.94 1.07
N ILE A 59 4.13 -9.15 1.56
CA ILE A 59 3.88 -7.78 1.09
C ILE A 59 4.02 -6.83 2.27
N PHE A 60 4.67 -5.69 2.07
CA PHE A 60 4.73 -4.59 3.01
C PHE A 60 4.07 -3.36 2.39
N CYS A 61 3.03 -2.84 3.03
CA CYS A 61 2.38 -1.60 2.65
C CYS A 61 2.93 -0.47 3.52
N THR A 62 3.52 0.55 2.89
CA THR A 62 4.11 1.69 3.61
C THR A 62 3.05 2.48 4.36
N HIS A 63 1.83 2.60 3.81
CA HIS A 63 0.73 3.31 4.42
C HIS A 63 -0.63 2.87 3.84
N LEU A 64 -1.71 3.46 4.34
CA LEU A 64 -3.10 3.01 4.08
C LEU A 64 -3.64 3.32 2.67
N HIS A 65 -3.05 4.23 1.89
CA HIS A 65 -3.64 4.65 0.62
C HIS A 65 -3.75 3.51 -0.40
N SER A 66 -4.78 3.60 -1.24
CA SER A 66 -5.18 2.50 -2.14
C SER A 66 -4.20 2.26 -3.29
N ASP A 67 -3.37 3.22 -3.67
CA ASP A 67 -2.27 3.03 -4.61
C ASP A 67 -1.08 2.26 -4.02
N HIS A 68 -1.00 2.11 -2.71
CA HIS A 68 -0.01 1.29 -2.01
C HIS A 68 -0.58 -0.07 -1.57
N THR A 69 -1.83 -0.10 -1.12
CA THR A 69 -2.47 -1.29 -0.54
C THR A 69 -3.37 -2.05 -1.53
N GLY A 70 -3.80 -1.42 -2.63
CA GLY A 70 -4.94 -1.85 -3.43
C GLY A 70 -4.87 -3.29 -3.95
N LEU A 71 -3.72 -3.70 -4.51
CA LEU A 71 -3.55 -5.04 -5.04
C LEU A 71 -3.10 -6.07 -4.00
N ALA A 72 -2.65 -5.66 -2.81
CA ALA A 72 -2.08 -6.57 -1.82
C ALA A 72 -2.97 -7.79 -1.52
N PRO A 73 -4.31 -7.64 -1.29
CA PRO A 73 -5.18 -8.78 -1.04
C PRO A 73 -5.37 -9.74 -2.23
N GLU A 74 -5.14 -9.27 -3.45
CA GLU A 74 -5.25 -10.09 -4.67
C GLU A 74 -3.95 -10.83 -4.99
N LEU A 75 -2.81 -10.25 -4.59
CA LEU A 75 -1.48 -10.79 -4.84
C LEU A 75 -1.06 -11.83 -3.79
N ILE A 76 -1.57 -11.70 -2.55
CA ILE A 76 -1.15 -12.55 -1.44
C ILE A 76 -1.61 -14.00 -1.60
N ARG A 77 -0.75 -14.94 -1.24
CA ARG A 77 -1.04 -16.38 -1.26
C ARG A 77 -1.11 -16.97 0.15
N PRO A 78 -1.78 -18.11 0.32
CA PRO A 78 -1.83 -18.80 1.62
C PRO A 78 -0.43 -19.03 2.21
N GLY A 79 -0.25 -18.71 3.49
CA GLY A 79 1.04 -18.82 4.17
C GLY A 79 1.96 -17.60 4.01
N CYS A 80 1.56 -16.61 3.20
CA CYS A 80 2.22 -15.32 3.08
C CYS A 80 1.50 -14.24 3.90
N ARG A 81 2.17 -13.11 4.17
CA ARG A 81 1.69 -12.03 5.05
C ARG A 81 1.61 -10.70 4.30
N ILE A 82 0.61 -9.91 4.67
CA ILE A 82 0.56 -8.48 4.32
C ILE A 82 0.85 -7.69 5.59
N TYR A 83 1.92 -6.90 5.58
CA TYR A 83 2.30 -6.03 6.67
C TYR A 83 1.82 -4.61 6.44
N ILE A 84 1.38 -3.94 7.50
CA ILE A 84 1.01 -2.53 7.52
C ILE A 84 1.26 -1.94 8.91
N GLY A 85 1.42 -0.63 9.01
CA GLY A 85 1.50 0.06 10.31
C GLY A 85 0.21 -0.11 11.14
N GLU A 86 0.32 -0.39 12.44
CA GLU A 86 -0.82 -0.58 13.34
C GLU A 86 -1.77 0.63 13.38
N ILE A 87 -1.21 1.86 13.20
CA ILE A 87 -2.00 3.10 13.21
C ILE A 87 -2.80 3.26 11.92
N ASP A 88 -2.27 2.80 10.78
CA ASP A 88 -2.92 2.91 9.47
C ASP A 88 -3.87 1.74 9.16
N SER A 89 -3.69 0.58 9.80
CA SER A 89 -4.52 -0.62 9.58
C SER A 89 -6.03 -0.38 9.73
N PRO A 90 -6.52 0.34 10.76
CA PRO A 90 -7.94 0.69 10.85
C PRO A 90 -8.45 1.54 9.68
N GLY A 91 -7.58 2.37 9.09
CA GLY A 91 -7.91 3.19 7.93
C GLY A 91 -8.19 2.35 6.68
N VAL A 92 -7.43 1.28 6.44
CA VAL A 92 -7.69 0.32 5.35
C VAL A 92 -9.05 -0.36 5.54
N LYS A 93 -9.37 -0.78 6.76
CA LYS A 93 -10.68 -1.35 7.10
C LYS A 93 -11.80 -0.37 6.79
N ASN A 94 -11.66 0.88 7.25
CA ASN A 94 -12.65 1.93 7.03
C ASN A 94 -12.82 2.24 5.54
N ALA A 95 -11.74 2.30 4.76
CA ALA A 95 -11.79 2.54 3.32
C ALA A 95 -12.56 1.45 2.56
N SER A 96 -12.52 0.21 3.04
CA SER A 96 -13.23 -0.92 2.45
C SER A 96 -14.73 -0.99 2.82
N ASP A 97 -15.19 -0.19 3.79
CA ASP A 97 -16.54 -0.20 4.31
C ASP A 97 -17.39 0.96 3.72
N PRO A 98 -18.39 0.65 2.87
CA PRO A 98 -19.28 1.68 2.31
C PRO A 98 -20.01 2.52 3.38
N SER A 99 -20.25 1.98 4.57
CA SER A 99 -20.91 2.71 5.65
C SER A 99 -20.04 3.84 6.20
N CYS A 100 -18.72 3.66 6.22
CA CYS A 100 -17.76 4.69 6.60
C CYS A 100 -17.77 5.86 5.63
N TRP A 101 -17.81 5.57 4.33
CA TRP A 101 -17.92 6.60 3.29
C TRP A 101 -19.22 7.37 3.39
N LYS A 102 -20.35 6.66 3.59
CA LYS A 102 -21.65 7.30 3.77
C LYS A 102 -21.70 8.23 5.00
N ARG A 103 -21.08 7.81 6.10
CA ARG A 103 -20.99 8.63 7.31
C ARG A 103 -20.16 9.87 7.05
N LEU A 104 -18.96 9.70 6.46
CA LEU A 104 -18.07 10.79 6.13
C LEU A 104 -18.72 11.81 5.18
N TYR A 105 -19.42 11.33 4.14
CA TYR A 105 -20.24 12.16 3.27
C TYR A 105 -21.25 13.00 4.06
N GLY A 106 -21.96 12.38 5.01
CA GLY A 106 -22.93 13.08 5.85
C GLY A 106 -22.31 14.13 6.77
N GLU A 107 -21.07 13.97 7.18
CA GLU A 107 -20.29 14.96 7.96
C GLU A 107 -19.96 16.18 7.10
N TYR A 108 -19.43 15.99 5.89
CA TYR A 108 -19.15 17.11 4.98
C TYR A 108 -20.40 17.92 4.60
N VAL A 109 -21.54 17.22 4.37
CA VAL A 109 -22.82 17.92 4.11
C VAL A 109 -23.25 18.76 5.31
N ARG A 110 -23.06 18.28 6.54
CA ARG A 110 -23.34 19.05 7.76
C ARG A 110 -22.41 20.24 7.92
N ASP A 111 -21.18 20.14 7.43
CA ASP A 111 -20.18 21.20 7.43
C ASP A 111 -20.41 22.24 6.30
N GLY A 112 -21.46 22.05 5.48
CA GLY A 112 -21.92 23.02 4.48
C GLY A 112 -21.52 22.71 3.04
N PHE A 113 -20.89 21.57 2.76
CA PHE A 113 -20.64 21.13 1.38
C PHE A 113 -21.96 20.76 0.69
N THR A 114 -22.12 21.22 -0.54
CA THR A 114 -23.27 20.84 -1.38
C THR A 114 -23.09 19.43 -1.96
N GLN A 115 -24.18 18.81 -2.38
CA GLN A 115 -24.14 17.50 -3.04
C GLN A 115 -23.27 17.54 -4.31
N ALA A 116 -23.36 18.62 -5.10
CA ALA A 116 -22.57 18.76 -6.32
C ALA A 116 -21.06 18.84 -6.05
N GLU A 117 -20.64 19.56 -4.99
CA GLU A 117 -19.25 19.58 -4.55
C GLU A 117 -18.77 18.21 -4.09
N MET A 118 -19.61 17.50 -3.36
CA MET A 118 -19.28 16.13 -2.91
C MET A 118 -19.16 15.15 -4.07
N GLU A 119 -20.05 15.21 -5.04
CA GLU A 119 -19.96 14.38 -6.26
C GLU A 119 -18.69 14.68 -7.07
N ALA A 120 -18.32 15.95 -7.18
CA ALA A 120 -17.09 16.38 -7.86
C ALA A 120 -15.80 15.91 -7.15
N LEU A 121 -15.81 15.89 -5.81
CA LEU A 121 -14.66 15.50 -4.99
C LEU A 121 -14.52 13.98 -4.83
N TRP A 122 -15.64 13.25 -4.82
CA TRP A 122 -15.70 11.87 -4.36
C TRP A 122 -16.18 10.86 -5.39
N GLY A 123 -16.81 11.30 -6.49
CA GLY A 123 -17.43 10.40 -7.47
C GLY A 123 -16.48 9.35 -8.04
N ASP A 124 -15.23 9.74 -8.32
CA ASP A 124 -14.19 8.87 -8.86
C ASP A 124 -12.96 8.76 -7.93
N ASN A 125 -13.13 9.03 -6.63
CA ASN A 125 -12.01 9.00 -5.68
C ASN A 125 -11.42 7.57 -5.58
N PRO A 126 -10.13 7.36 -5.94
CA PRO A 126 -9.50 6.05 -5.87
C PRO A 126 -9.46 5.45 -4.45
N ALA A 127 -9.47 6.28 -3.42
CA ALA A 127 -9.54 5.82 -2.03
C ALA A 127 -10.81 5.01 -1.76
N GLN A 128 -11.90 5.30 -2.49
CA GLN A 128 -13.16 4.56 -2.41
C GLN A 128 -13.26 3.48 -3.49
N THR A 129 -12.99 3.83 -4.76
CA THR A 129 -13.24 2.95 -5.91
C THR A 129 -12.21 1.84 -6.05
N ALA A 130 -10.97 2.08 -5.61
CA ALA A 130 -9.85 1.15 -5.65
C ALA A 130 -9.42 0.66 -4.26
N ALA A 131 -10.24 0.88 -3.22
CA ALA A 131 -9.98 0.37 -1.88
C ALA A 131 -9.75 -1.15 -1.89
N PRO A 132 -8.73 -1.66 -1.17
CA PRO A 132 -8.52 -3.10 -1.05
C PRO A 132 -9.66 -3.73 -0.24
N PRO A 133 -10.10 -4.96 -0.56
CA PRO A 133 -11.03 -5.70 0.29
C PRO A 133 -10.37 -6.00 1.63
N TRP A 134 -11.11 -5.77 2.72
CA TRP A 134 -10.63 -6.06 4.07
C TRP A 134 -11.32 -7.30 4.65
N ARG A 135 -10.57 -8.10 5.40
CA ARG A 135 -11.08 -9.20 6.23
C ARG A 135 -10.22 -9.35 7.47
N GLU A 136 -10.83 -9.87 8.52
CA GLU A 136 -10.13 -10.16 9.79
C GLU A 136 -8.92 -11.07 9.55
N GLY A 137 -7.79 -10.72 10.17
CA GLY A 137 -6.55 -11.49 10.08
C GLY A 137 -5.80 -11.42 8.74
N LEU A 138 -6.26 -10.58 7.78
CA LEU A 138 -5.57 -10.42 6.49
C LEU A 138 -4.25 -9.65 6.63
N TYR A 139 -4.22 -8.66 7.51
CA TYR A 139 -3.07 -7.80 7.73
C TYR A 139 -2.36 -8.16 9.03
N THR A 140 -1.03 -8.12 9.00
CA THR A 140 -0.15 -8.22 10.17
C THR A 140 0.31 -6.81 10.52
N GLU A 141 -0.08 -6.31 11.67
CA GLU A 141 0.23 -4.97 12.11
C GLU A 141 1.66 -4.87 12.63
N LEU A 142 2.35 -3.80 12.27
CA LEU A 142 3.72 -3.50 12.67
C LEU A 142 3.78 -2.18 13.42
N GLN A 143 4.67 -2.13 14.41
CA GLN A 143 5.00 -0.94 15.20
C GLN A 143 6.31 -0.31 14.74
N ASP A 144 6.54 0.93 15.17
CA ASP A 144 7.86 1.57 15.05
C ASP A 144 8.97 0.68 15.64
N GLY A 145 10.09 0.61 14.93
CA GLY A 145 11.23 -0.21 15.32
C GLY A 145 11.10 -1.71 15.06
N ALA A 146 9.96 -2.21 14.58
CA ALA A 146 9.80 -3.62 14.21
C ALA A 146 10.86 -4.02 13.17
N ALA A 147 11.41 -5.22 13.29
CA ALA A 147 12.43 -5.76 12.40
C ALA A 147 11.85 -6.86 11.51
N LEU A 148 12.11 -6.76 10.21
CA LEU A 148 11.79 -7.75 9.21
C LEU A 148 13.08 -8.31 8.60
N HIS A 149 13.08 -9.62 8.24
CA HIS A 149 14.26 -10.28 7.68
C HIS A 149 13.94 -10.84 6.29
N TYR A 150 14.45 -10.20 5.24
CA TYR A 150 14.21 -10.58 3.84
C TYR A 150 15.47 -10.42 2.99
N GLY A 151 15.69 -11.34 2.07
CA GLY A 151 16.83 -11.28 1.14
C GLY A 151 18.19 -11.23 1.84
N GLY A 152 18.34 -11.88 3.01
CA GLY A 152 19.55 -11.82 3.83
C GLY A 152 19.79 -10.46 4.49
N ARG A 153 18.74 -9.64 4.66
CA ARG A 153 18.79 -8.28 5.23
C ARG A 153 17.90 -8.19 6.46
N MET A 154 18.34 -7.45 7.44
CA MET A 154 17.49 -6.95 8.51
C MET A 154 16.99 -5.56 8.10
N LEU A 155 15.68 -5.42 8.02
CA LEU A 155 14.98 -4.18 7.65
C LEU A 155 14.24 -3.67 8.89
N ARG A 156 14.34 -2.39 9.19
CA ARG A 156 13.70 -1.76 10.34
C ARG A 156 12.54 -0.87 9.91
N CYS A 157 11.38 -1.06 10.50
CA CYS A 157 10.26 -0.13 10.38
C CYS A 157 10.58 1.18 11.11
N VAL A 158 10.31 2.29 10.46
CA VAL A 158 10.49 3.63 11.02
C VAL A 158 9.18 4.38 10.85
N LEU A 159 8.53 4.74 11.96
CA LEU A 159 7.30 5.53 11.93
C LEU A 159 7.61 6.96 11.48
N THR A 160 6.96 7.38 10.41
CA THR A 160 7.13 8.70 9.78
C THR A 160 5.76 9.34 9.57
N PRO A 161 5.08 9.77 10.65
CA PRO A 161 3.76 10.36 10.54
C PRO A 161 3.81 11.69 9.78
N GLY A 162 2.77 11.96 9.00
CA GLY A 162 2.65 13.17 8.18
C GLY A 162 1.69 12.94 7.03
N HIS A 163 2.13 12.30 5.96
CA HIS A 163 1.29 11.93 4.82
C HIS A 163 0.08 11.08 5.24
N THR A 164 0.32 10.06 6.08
CA THR A 164 -0.70 9.42 6.93
C THR A 164 -0.21 9.36 8.36
N PRO A 165 -1.10 9.20 9.36
CA PRO A 165 -0.70 9.08 10.78
C PRO A 165 0.20 7.89 11.07
N GLY A 166 0.00 6.78 10.36
CA GLY A 166 0.70 5.50 10.57
C GLY A 166 1.68 5.12 9.48
N HIS A 167 2.10 6.08 8.63
CA HIS A 167 3.09 5.82 7.59
C HIS A 167 4.36 5.20 8.16
N LEU A 168 4.79 4.07 7.60
CA LEU A 168 6.03 3.39 7.94
C LEU A 168 6.99 3.40 6.76
N CYS A 169 8.14 4.02 6.93
CA CYS A 169 9.30 3.76 6.08
C CYS A 169 9.95 2.43 6.47
N LEU A 170 10.59 1.77 5.51
CA LEU A 170 11.36 0.56 5.75
C LEU A 170 12.86 0.84 5.50
N TYR A 171 13.69 0.73 6.52
CA TYR A 171 15.11 1.07 6.47
C TYR A 171 16.00 -0.16 6.45
N ASP A 172 16.91 -0.24 5.46
CA ASP A 172 18.02 -1.22 5.37
C ASP A 172 19.32 -0.55 5.88
N PRO A 173 19.69 -0.77 7.16
CA PRO A 173 20.88 -0.12 7.74
C PRO A 173 22.19 -0.60 7.12
N ALA A 174 22.26 -1.86 6.68
CA ALA A 174 23.47 -2.42 6.11
C ALA A 174 23.81 -1.80 4.75
N ARG A 175 22.81 -1.39 3.99
CA ARG A 175 22.98 -0.76 2.66
C ARG A 175 22.66 0.73 2.67
N ARG A 176 22.25 1.28 3.83
CA ARG A 176 21.87 2.69 4.01
C ARG A 176 20.79 3.11 3.02
N ARG A 177 19.75 2.28 2.87
CA ARG A 177 18.63 2.51 1.96
C ARG A 177 17.33 2.69 2.76
N LEU A 178 16.51 3.62 2.31
CA LEU A 178 15.19 3.88 2.87
C LEU A 178 14.13 3.69 1.76
N PHE A 179 13.17 2.82 2.02
CA PHE A 179 11.94 2.73 1.22
C PHE A 179 10.95 3.65 1.91
N CYS A 180 10.72 4.81 1.31
CA CYS A 180 10.07 5.93 1.99
C CYS A 180 8.59 6.10 1.64
N GLY A 181 8.03 5.27 0.75
CA GLY A 181 6.66 5.50 0.28
C GLY A 181 6.45 6.97 -0.09
N ASP A 182 5.35 7.54 0.36
CA ASP A 182 4.99 8.94 0.11
C ASP A 182 5.50 9.94 1.17
N HIS A 183 6.41 9.49 2.04
CA HIS A 183 7.07 10.40 2.99
C HIS A 183 8.02 11.39 2.30
N VAL A 184 8.64 10.97 1.19
CA VAL A 184 9.49 11.83 0.35
C VAL A 184 9.08 11.68 -1.10
N LEU A 185 8.51 12.73 -1.69
CA LEU A 185 8.13 12.80 -3.09
C LEU A 185 9.08 13.77 -3.83
N PHE A 186 9.52 13.38 -5.03
CA PHE A 186 10.27 14.25 -5.94
C PHE A 186 9.31 14.82 -6.97
N HIS A 187 9.36 16.12 -7.18
CA HIS A 187 8.61 16.86 -8.20
C HIS A 187 9.49 17.18 -9.40
#